data_dac94bc0d7e57daeaefa0c4eed0188a1
#
_entry.id   dac94bc0d7e57daeaefa0c4eed0188a1
#
_cell.length_a   1.000
_cell.length_b   1.000
_cell.length_c   1.000
_cell.angle_alpha   90.00
_cell.angle_beta   90.00
_cell.angle_gamma   90.00
#
_symmetry.space_group_name_H-M   'P 1'
#
loop_
_entity.id
_entity.type
_entity.pdbx_description
1 polymer ?
#
loop_
_entity_poly.entity_id
_entity_poly.type
_entity_poly.pdbx_seq_one_letter_code
_entity_poly.pdbx_strand_id
1 'polypeptide(L)'
;MTAAPRVRIQTEDFDLGAEVAALRAGDPAVGAVASFVGTVRDRNGGGAGEVSAMELEHYPGMTEKAIEAMIDAAHARFDIRGARVVHRVGPLAPRDQIVLVVVTSAHRGQAFQACEFLMDYLKTQAPFWKKETTADGARWVDARVADDQAAERWRRPHR
;
A
#
# COMPACT_ATOMS: atom_id res chain seq x y z
N MET A 1 1.35 27.44 -0.55
CA MET A 1 1.66 26.15 -1.20
C MET A 1 0.87 25.05 -0.54
N THR A 2 0.12 24.32 -1.34
CA THR A 2 -0.57 23.12 -0.83
C THR A 2 0.42 21.98 -0.64
N ALA A 3 0.31 21.30 0.47
CA ALA A 3 1.10 20.10 0.69
C ALA A 3 0.74 19.03 -0.35
N ALA A 4 1.69 18.21 -0.74
CA ALA A 4 1.43 17.07 -1.62
C ALA A 4 0.41 16.11 -0.94
N PRO A 5 -0.51 15.52 -1.70
CA PRO A 5 -1.49 14.61 -1.12
C PRO A 5 -0.81 13.39 -0.49
N ARG A 6 -1.34 12.99 0.66
CA ARG A 6 -0.84 11.78 1.35
C ARG A 6 -1.24 10.50 0.64
N VAL A 7 -2.35 10.55 -0.11
CA VAL A 7 -2.89 9.39 -0.82
C VAL A 7 -3.08 9.75 -2.28
N ARG A 8 -2.55 8.90 -3.16
CA ARG A 8 -2.85 8.98 -4.60
C ARG A 8 -3.24 7.61 -5.11
N ILE A 9 -4.33 7.56 -5.86
CA ILE A 9 -4.75 6.38 -6.59
C ILE A 9 -4.71 6.74 -8.06
N GLN A 10 -3.93 5.98 -8.83
CA GLN A 10 -3.60 6.35 -10.21
C GLN A 10 -3.37 5.10 -11.06
N THR A 11 -3.47 5.28 -12.37
CA THR A 11 -3.12 4.20 -13.32
C THR A 11 -1.64 4.19 -13.64
N GLU A 12 -0.99 5.35 -13.56
CA GLU A 12 0.41 5.52 -13.92
C GLU A 12 1.33 4.90 -12.87
N ASP A 13 2.52 4.54 -13.31
CA ASP A 13 3.57 4.07 -12.42
C ASP A 13 4.05 5.20 -11.50
N PHE A 14 4.80 4.85 -10.48
CA PHE A 14 5.38 5.81 -9.54
C PHE A 14 6.88 5.56 -9.41
N ASP A 15 7.58 6.58 -8.96
CA ASP A 15 9.02 6.52 -8.72
C ASP A 15 9.27 6.55 -7.22
N LEU A 16 9.77 5.46 -6.65
CA LEU A 16 10.03 5.32 -5.22
C LEU A 16 10.97 6.42 -4.72
N GLY A 17 12.07 6.66 -5.43
CA GLY A 17 13.05 7.64 -4.99
C GLY A 17 12.47 9.05 -4.94
N ALA A 18 11.68 9.43 -5.95
CA ALA A 18 11.02 10.72 -6.00
C ALA A 18 9.98 10.89 -4.88
N GLU A 19 9.22 9.85 -4.61
CA GLU A 19 8.21 9.89 -3.53
C GLU A 19 8.86 10.00 -2.16
N VAL A 20 9.93 9.28 -1.91
CA VAL A 20 10.71 9.37 -0.66
C VAL A 20 11.29 10.77 -0.50
N ALA A 21 11.91 11.31 -1.54
CA ALA A 21 12.50 12.64 -1.50
C ALA A 21 11.44 13.71 -1.20
N ALA A 22 10.28 13.60 -1.83
CA ALA A 22 9.19 14.56 -1.61
C ALA A 22 8.66 14.51 -0.18
N LEU A 23 8.51 13.32 0.39
CA LEU A 23 7.96 13.18 1.74
C LEU A 23 8.90 13.72 2.82
N ARG A 24 10.22 13.58 2.63
CA ARG A 24 11.20 14.05 3.61
C ARG A 24 11.67 15.49 3.38
N ALA A 25 11.27 16.09 2.26
CA ALA A 25 11.69 17.46 1.94
C ALA A 25 11.19 18.45 3.00
N GLY A 26 12.08 19.27 3.49
CA GLY A 26 11.75 20.32 4.43
C GLY A 26 11.51 19.88 5.87
N ASP A 27 11.71 18.61 6.20
CA ASP A 27 11.54 18.12 7.57
C ASP A 27 12.89 17.62 8.13
N PRO A 28 13.63 18.47 8.87
CA PRO A 28 14.92 18.08 9.40
C PRO A 28 14.84 17.07 10.56
N ALA A 29 13.65 16.79 11.07
CA ALA A 29 13.46 15.82 12.14
C ALA A 29 13.37 14.37 11.65
N VAL A 30 13.36 14.16 10.34
CA VAL A 30 13.32 12.80 9.77
C VAL A 30 14.70 12.16 9.92
N GLY A 31 14.79 11.11 10.70
CA GLY A 31 16.01 10.30 10.87
C GLY A 31 15.88 8.92 10.24
N ALA A 32 14.66 8.52 9.84
CA ALA A 32 14.41 7.20 9.26
C ALA A 32 13.30 7.25 8.23
N VAL A 33 13.46 6.47 7.17
CA VAL A 33 12.45 6.26 6.15
C VAL A 33 12.25 4.77 6.00
N ALA A 34 11.03 4.30 6.11
CA ALA A 34 10.66 2.93 5.77
C ALA A 34 9.73 2.97 4.56
N SER A 35 9.93 2.06 3.64
CA SER A 35 9.08 1.97 2.47
C SER A 35 8.76 0.52 2.13
N PHE A 36 7.61 0.34 1.52
CA PHE A 36 7.21 -0.94 0.96
C PHE A 36 6.71 -0.71 -0.46
N VAL A 37 7.17 -1.54 -1.38
CA VAL A 37 6.66 -1.57 -2.75
C VAL A 37 6.11 -2.97 -3.00
N GLY A 38 4.84 -3.05 -3.39
CA GLY A 38 4.24 -4.28 -3.83
C GLY A 38 4.22 -4.35 -5.35
N THR A 39 4.51 -5.51 -5.90
CA THR A 39 4.53 -5.73 -7.35
C THR A 39 3.64 -6.90 -7.72
N VAL A 40 3.23 -6.93 -8.97
CA VAL A 40 2.48 -8.06 -9.51
C VAL A 40 3.41 -9.26 -9.61
N ARG A 41 3.10 -10.29 -8.88
CA ARG A 41 3.90 -11.50 -8.86
C ARG A 41 3.36 -12.49 -9.90
N ASP A 42 4.28 -13.00 -10.71
CA ASP A 42 3.97 -14.11 -11.59
C ASP A 42 3.82 -15.36 -10.70
N ARG A 43 2.67 -16.01 -10.81
CA ARG A 43 2.42 -17.20 -9.98
C ARG A 43 3.03 -18.42 -10.61
N ASN A 44 4.22 -18.73 -10.18
CA ASN A 44 4.79 -20.07 -10.31
C ASN A 44 4.71 -20.71 -11.68
N GLY A 45 5.53 -20.21 -12.53
CA GLY A 45 5.95 -20.83 -13.74
C GLY A 45 5.13 -21.97 -14.31
N GLY A 46 4.33 -21.68 -15.24
CA GLY A 46 3.84 -22.66 -16.15
C GLY A 46 2.75 -23.55 -15.64
N GLY A 47 1.58 -23.10 -15.65
CA GLY A 47 0.45 -23.92 -15.35
C GLY A 47 -0.85 -23.18 -15.43
N ALA A 48 -1.93 -23.88 -15.27
CA ALA A 48 -3.27 -23.30 -15.37
C ALA A 48 -3.56 -22.23 -14.31
N GLY A 49 -2.72 -22.11 -13.29
CA GLY A 49 -2.87 -21.11 -12.25
C GLY A 49 -2.01 -19.87 -12.42
N GLU A 50 -1.23 -19.79 -13.49
CA GLU A 50 -0.36 -18.66 -13.74
C GLU A 50 -1.15 -17.40 -14.09
N VAL A 51 -0.85 -16.29 -13.41
CA VAL A 51 -1.49 -15.01 -13.66
C VAL A 51 -0.82 -14.34 -14.85
N SER A 52 -1.56 -14.15 -15.95
CA SER A 52 -1.06 -13.46 -17.14
C SER A 52 -1.34 -11.97 -17.10
N ALA A 53 -2.38 -11.54 -16.38
CA ALA A 53 -2.75 -10.14 -16.23
C ALA A 53 -3.60 -9.97 -14.97
N MET A 54 -3.57 -8.77 -14.43
CA MET A 54 -4.36 -8.39 -13.27
C MET A 54 -4.98 -7.02 -13.54
N GLU A 55 -6.18 -6.80 -13.05
CA GLU A 55 -6.80 -5.49 -13.09
C GLU A 55 -7.30 -5.14 -11.70
N LEU A 56 -6.98 -3.93 -11.26
CA LEU A 56 -7.43 -3.43 -9.98
C LEU A 56 -8.45 -2.31 -10.18
N GLU A 57 -9.48 -2.33 -9.38
CA GLU A 57 -10.47 -1.27 -9.33
C GLU A 57 -10.61 -0.79 -7.89
N HIS A 58 -11.02 0.46 -7.74
CA HIS A 58 -11.25 1.07 -6.44
C HIS A 58 -12.59 1.78 -6.44
N TYR A 59 -12.99 2.28 -5.29
CA TYR A 59 -14.20 3.06 -5.13
C TYR A 59 -13.82 4.54 -5.03
N PRO A 60 -13.89 5.30 -6.14
CA PRO A 60 -13.41 6.69 -6.13
C PRO A 60 -14.05 7.51 -5.01
N GLY A 61 -13.20 8.23 -4.28
CA GLY A 61 -13.59 8.99 -3.10
C GLY A 61 -13.58 8.18 -1.82
N MET A 62 -14.21 7.00 -1.80
CA MET A 62 -14.28 6.17 -0.60
C MET A 62 -12.95 5.47 -0.29
N THR A 63 -12.28 4.96 -1.31
CA THR A 63 -10.98 4.30 -1.12
C THR A 63 -9.95 5.28 -0.57
N GLU A 64 -9.89 6.48 -1.14
CA GLU A 64 -8.99 7.53 -0.66
C GLU A 64 -9.29 7.90 0.79
N LYS A 65 -10.57 8.08 1.14
CA LYS A 65 -10.99 8.38 2.52
C LYS A 65 -10.58 7.27 3.48
N ALA A 66 -10.74 6.01 3.09
CA ALA A 66 -10.36 4.88 3.92
C ALA A 66 -8.86 4.89 4.20
N ILE A 67 -8.05 5.16 3.17
CA ILE A 67 -6.59 5.19 3.32
C ILE A 67 -6.17 6.41 4.15
N GLU A 68 -6.79 7.57 3.95
CA GLU A 68 -6.54 8.74 4.79
C GLU A 68 -6.80 8.45 6.27
N ALA A 69 -7.89 7.74 6.56
CA ALA A 69 -8.22 7.35 7.93
C ALA A 69 -7.16 6.40 8.51
N MET A 70 -6.62 5.50 7.69
CA MET A 70 -5.53 4.60 8.11
C MET A 70 -4.26 5.39 8.44
N ILE A 71 -3.93 6.40 7.65
CA ILE A 71 -2.77 7.26 7.91
C ILE A 71 -2.98 8.04 9.21
N ASP A 72 -4.18 8.57 9.43
CA ASP A 72 -4.50 9.25 10.69
C ASP A 72 -4.36 8.30 11.88
N ALA A 73 -4.82 7.06 11.73
CA ALA A 73 -4.66 6.03 12.77
C ALA A 73 -3.19 5.70 13.03
N ALA A 74 -2.37 5.66 11.98
CA ALA A 74 -0.94 5.44 12.13
C ALA A 74 -0.28 6.58 12.90
N HIS A 75 -0.63 7.83 12.61
CA HIS A 75 -0.13 8.99 13.35
C HIS A 75 -0.55 8.97 14.82
N ALA A 76 -1.75 8.48 15.11
CA ALA A 76 -2.23 8.37 16.49
C ALA A 76 -1.53 7.26 17.27
N ARG A 77 -1.12 6.19 16.58
CA ARG A 77 -0.57 5.00 17.21
C ARG A 77 0.96 4.98 17.29
N PHE A 78 1.63 5.58 16.33
CA PHE A 78 3.08 5.54 16.21
C PHE A 78 3.64 6.96 16.17
N ASP A 79 4.88 7.09 16.63
CA ASP A 79 5.61 8.38 16.56
C ASP A 79 6.24 8.51 15.17
N ILE A 80 5.47 9.00 14.22
CA ILE A 80 5.91 9.19 12.84
C ILE A 80 5.79 10.65 12.42
N ARG A 81 6.60 11.02 11.42
CA ARG A 81 6.63 12.39 10.89
C ARG A 81 5.67 12.55 9.71
N GLY A 82 5.61 11.55 8.86
CA GLY A 82 4.74 11.57 7.70
C GLY A 82 4.52 10.19 7.13
N ALA A 83 3.48 10.06 6.31
CA ALA A 83 3.17 8.84 5.60
C ALA A 83 2.57 9.19 4.25
N ARG A 84 2.87 8.37 3.26
CA ARG A 84 2.32 8.50 1.91
C ARG A 84 1.99 7.12 1.35
N VAL A 85 0.84 7.04 0.70
CA VAL A 85 0.40 5.82 0.00
C VAL A 85 0.10 6.20 -1.44
N VAL A 86 0.72 5.48 -2.37
CA VAL A 86 0.38 5.56 -3.80
C VAL A 86 -0.08 4.18 -4.22
N HIS A 87 -1.26 4.07 -4.79
CA HIS A 87 -1.78 2.79 -5.22
C HIS A 87 -2.22 2.88 -6.67
N ARG A 88 -1.77 1.94 -7.47
CA ARG A 88 -2.16 1.87 -8.86
C ARG A 88 -3.45 1.07 -9.01
N VAL A 89 -4.22 1.41 -10.01
CA VAL A 89 -5.43 0.72 -10.43
C VAL A 89 -5.38 0.54 -11.95
N GLY A 90 -6.33 -0.21 -12.47
CA GLY A 90 -6.37 -0.52 -13.90
C GLY A 90 -5.57 -1.76 -14.24
N PRO A 91 -5.28 -1.96 -15.51
CA PRO A 91 -4.55 -3.16 -15.95
C PRO A 91 -3.10 -3.15 -15.48
N LEU A 92 -2.64 -4.27 -14.95
CA LEU A 92 -1.28 -4.46 -14.46
C LEU A 92 -0.77 -5.81 -14.94
N ALA A 93 0.49 -5.85 -15.33
CA ALA A 93 1.17 -7.06 -15.78
C ALA A 93 2.16 -7.55 -14.73
N PRO A 94 2.59 -8.81 -14.77
CA PRO A 94 3.65 -9.28 -13.89
C PRO A 94 4.86 -8.35 -13.91
N ARG A 95 5.44 -8.08 -12.75
CA ARG A 95 6.54 -7.15 -12.45
C ARG A 95 6.13 -5.69 -12.33
N ASP A 96 4.92 -5.31 -12.73
CA ASP A 96 4.46 -3.94 -12.51
C ASP A 96 4.37 -3.63 -11.02
N GLN A 97 4.71 -2.41 -10.65
CA GLN A 97 4.50 -1.93 -9.30
C GLN A 97 3.00 -1.70 -9.07
N ILE A 98 2.51 -2.05 -7.90
CA ILE A 98 1.10 -1.90 -7.55
C ILE A 98 0.92 -0.80 -6.51
N VAL A 99 1.71 -0.85 -5.46
CA VAL A 99 1.50 -0.03 -4.27
C VAL A 99 2.81 0.41 -3.67
N LEU A 100 2.81 1.63 -3.18
CA LEU A 100 3.91 2.20 -2.42
C LEU A 100 3.38 2.70 -1.09
N VAL A 101 4.05 2.34 -0.01
CA VAL A 101 3.86 2.95 1.30
C VAL A 101 5.19 3.50 1.76
N VAL A 102 5.22 4.78 2.13
CA VAL A 102 6.42 5.43 2.69
C VAL A 102 6.04 6.03 4.03
N VAL A 103 6.87 5.78 5.02
CA VAL A 103 6.71 6.36 6.36
C VAL A 103 8.02 7.00 6.78
N THR A 104 7.95 8.21 7.31
CA THR A 104 9.10 8.90 7.89
C THR A 104 8.91 9.02 9.41
N SER A 105 10.01 8.92 10.14
CA SER A 105 10.04 9.03 11.60
C SER A 105 11.39 9.55 12.03
N ALA A 106 11.50 9.96 13.27
CA ALA A 106 12.80 10.29 13.84
C ALA A 106 13.69 9.05 13.99
N HIS A 107 13.08 7.88 14.25
CA HIS A 107 13.81 6.63 14.49
C HIS A 107 13.19 5.47 13.72
N ARG A 108 14.03 4.46 13.40
CA ARG A 108 13.64 3.37 12.51
C ARG A 108 12.51 2.46 13.04
N GLY A 109 12.46 2.24 14.33
CA GLY A 109 11.49 1.30 14.92
C GLY A 109 10.04 1.69 14.62
N GLN A 110 9.70 2.95 14.84
CA GLN A 110 8.35 3.44 14.57
C GLN A 110 8.07 3.51 13.07
N ALA A 111 9.08 3.83 12.27
CA ALA A 111 8.93 3.84 10.82
C ALA A 111 8.58 2.45 10.29
N PHE A 112 9.28 1.41 10.73
CA PHE A 112 8.99 0.03 10.32
C PHE A 112 7.61 -0.42 10.78
N GLN A 113 7.28 -0.17 12.04
CA GLN A 113 5.99 -0.59 12.59
C GLN A 113 4.82 0.08 11.88
N ALA A 114 4.90 1.38 11.64
CA ALA A 114 3.84 2.10 10.96
C ALA A 114 3.69 1.67 9.51
N CYS A 115 4.80 1.40 8.83
CA CYS A 115 4.76 0.91 7.45
C CYS A 115 4.05 -0.44 7.37
N GLU A 116 4.39 -1.37 8.26
CA GLU A 116 3.75 -2.69 8.32
C GLU A 116 2.26 -2.57 8.67
N PHE A 117 1.93 -1.72 9.64
CA PHE A 117 0.54 -1.44 10.01
C PHE A 117 -0.28 -0.98 8.80
N LEU A 118 0.24 -0.01 8.06
CA LEU A 118 -0.45 0.51 6.88
C LEU A 118 -0.64 -0.56 5.81
N MET A 119 0.37 -1.40 5.59
CA MET A 119 0.26 -2.48 4.61
C MET A 119 -0.78 -3.52 5.02
N ASP A 120 -0.82 -3.89 6.28
CA ASP A 120 -1.79 -4.86 6.77
C ASP A 120 -3.23 -4.35 6.60
N TYR A 121 -3.45 -3.08 6.88
CA TYR A 121 -4.78 -2.48 6.72
C TYR A 121 -5.14 -2.22 5.27
N LEU A 122 -4.17 -1.83 4.42
CA LEU A 122 -4.42 -1.70 2.99
C LEU A 122 -4.92 -3.00 2.37
N LYS A 123 -4.36 -4.13 2.80
CA LYS A 123 -4.73 -5.44 2.26
C LYS A 123 -6.12 -5.88 2.70
N THR A 124 -6.61 -5.42 3.83
CA THR A 124 -7.84 -5.94 4.44
C THR A 124 -8.98 -4.93 4.51
N GLN A 125 -8.68 -3.63 4.63
CA GLN A 125 -9.68 -2.60 4.92
C GLN A 125 -9.92 -1.62 3.76
N ALA A 126 -8.95 -1.45 2.88
CA ALA A 126 -9.14 -0.54 1.75
C ALA A 126 -10.02 -1.21 0.69
N PRO A 127 -11.04 -0.48 0.16
CA PRO A 127 -11.94 -1.06 -0.83
C PRO A 127 -11.30 -1.09 -2.21
N PHE A 128 -10.56 -2.15 -2.47
CA PHE A 128 -10.03 -2.49 -3.78
C PHE A 128 -10.58 -3.85 -4.23
N TRP A 129 -10.79 -3.98 -5.52
CA TRP A 129 -11.15 -5.25 -6.14
C TRP A 129 -10.07 -5.67 -7.10
N LYS A 130 -9.76 -6.95 -7.11
CA LYS A 130 -8.74 -7.52 -7.96
C LYS A 130 -9.35 -8.57 -8.88
N LYS A 131 -9.14 -8.41 -10.18
CA LYS A 131 -9.53 -9.36 -11.20
C LYS A 131 -8.25 -9.95 -11.80
N GLU A 132 -8.10 -11.26 -11.74
CA GLU A 132 -6.98 -11.96 -12.32
C GLU A 132 -7.40 -12.68 -13.59
N THR A 133 -6.56 -12.61 -14.62
CA THR A 133 -6.72 -13.37 -15.86
C THR A 133 -5.69 -14.49 -15.88
N THR A 134 -6.16 -15.72 -16.01
CA THR A 134 -5.34 -16.92 -16.10
C THR A 134 -5.66 -17.65 -17.39
N ALA A 135 -5.00 -18.79 -17.62
CA ALA A 135 -5.32 -19.67 -18.74
C ALA A 135 -6.78 -20.13 -18.74
N ASP A 136 -7.41 -20.18 -17.55
CA ASP A 136 -8.81 -20.61 -17.39
C ASP A 136 -9.80 -19.45 -17.46
N GLY A 137 -9.37 -18.24 -17.71
CA GLY A 137 -10.22 -17.06 -17.81
C GLY A 137 -10.04 -16.08 -16.67
N ALA A 138 -10.85 -15.03 -16.66
CA ALA A 138 -10.78 -13.96 -15.66
C ALA A 138 -11.66 -14.29 -14.45
N ARG A 139 -11.19 -13.88 -13.25
CA ARG A 139 -11.95 -14.04 -12.02
C ARG A 139 -11.58 -12.97 -11.00
N TRP A 140 -12.51 -12.64 -10.12
CA TRP A 140 -12.26 -11.79 -8.97
C TRP A 140 -11.60 -12.60 -7.87
N VAL A 141 -10.66 -11.99 -7.17
CA VAL A 141 -9.87 -12.65 -6.13
C VAL A 141 -10.20 -12.04 -4.78
N ASP A 142 -10.58 -12.90 -3.82
CA ASP A 142 -10.88 -12.49 -2.46
C ASP A 142 -9.60 -12.25 -1.66
N ALA A 143 -9.75 -11.52 -0.54
CA ALA A 143 -8.68 -11.30 0.41
C ALA A 143 -8.19 -12.64 0.97
N ARG A 144 -6.89 -12.77 1.17
CA ARG A 144 -6.28 -13.97 1.71
C ARG A 144 -6.40 -13.99 3.23
N VAL A 145 -6.56 -15.18 3.78
CA VAL A 145 -6.62 -15.40 5.23
C VAL A 145 -5.39 -14.83 5.93
N ALA A 146 -4.20 -14.96 5.32
CA ALA A 146 -2.97 -14.42 5.89
C ALA A 146 -3.02 -12.90 6.06
N ASP A 147 -3.65 -12.18 5.14
CA ASP A 147 -3.82 -10.73 5.24
C ASP A 147 -4.76 -10.37 6.39
N ASP A 148 -5.84 -11.12 6.57
CA ASP A 148 -6.75 -10.90 7.69
C ASP A 148 -6.08 -11.17 9.03
N GLN A 149 -5.27 -12.21 9.13
CA GLN A 149 -4.50 -12.53 10.33
C GLN A 149 -3.48 -11.46 10.65
N ALA A 150 -2.82 -10.92 9.63
CA ALA A 150 -1.86 -9.85 9.81
C ALA A 150 -2.55 -8.60 10.35
N ALA A 151 -3.72 -8.24 9.83
CA ALA A 151 -4.49 -7.10 10.34
C ALA A 151 -4.96 -7.32 11.78
N GLU A 152 -5.29 -8.55 12.15
CA GLU A 152 -5.79 -8.89 13.49
C GLU A 152 -4.84 -8.49 14.61
N ARG A 153 -3.53 -8.60 14.39
CA ARG A 153 -2.54 -8.23 15.42
C ARG A 153 -2.62 -6.75 15.83
N TRP A 154 -3.13 -5.88 14.97
CA TRP A 154 -3.24 -4.45 15.22
C TRP A 154 -4.52 -4.04 15.92
N ARG A 155 -5.46 -4.97 16.07
CA ARG A 155 -6.72 -4.71 16.79
C ARG A 155 -6.52 -4.65 18.30
N ARG A 156 -5.43 -5.24 18.78
CA ARG A 156 -5.10 -5.21 20.20
C ARG A 156 -4.42 -3.89 20.55
N PRO A 157 -4.64 -3.38 21.78
CA PRO A 157 -3.96 -2.17 22.21
C PRO A 157 -2.44 -2.34 22.13
N HIS A 158 -1.79 -1.30 21.63
CA HIS A 158 -0.34 -1.27 21.57
C HIS A 158 0.20 -1.05 22.99
N ARG A 159 1.12 -1.90 23.40
CA ARG A 159 1.77 -1.79 24.73
C ARG A 159 3.12 -1.08 24.63
#